data_6bf8d2581456124e970cad78131818eb
#
_entry.id   6bf8d2581456124e970cad78131818eb
#
_cell.length_a   1.000
_cell.length_b   1.000
_cell.length_c   1.000
_cell.angle_alpha   90.00
_cell.angle_beta   90.00
_cell.angle_gamma   90.00
#
_symmetry.space_group_name_H-M   'P 1'
#
loop_
_entity.id
_entity.type
_entity.pdbx_description
1 polymer ?
#
loop_
_entity_poly.entity_id
_entity_poly.type
_entity_poly.pdbx_seq_one_letter_code
_entity_poly.pdbx_strand_id
1 'polypeptide(L)'
;TNYNKDYLPFGLGLGAKEGVLRGIFQYQLDNGIYLSGASSYHLRSDIKIERDYYYTDHPVYSNGVDMPDAIMYSLRLGVWVKKDLLNVNVSYDGMNTQGGFDIRRQDAPFPSNRMNNTMVNGFAHFYPRFAPGLSIFASYGQVLSGRNVGQSTAYTVGLAYQFGVWGGNTEMAQ
;
A
#
# COMPACT_ATOMS: atom_id res chain seq x y z
N THR A 1 -16.88 10.56 -8.00
CA THR A 1 -17.47 10.25 -6.69
C THR A 1 -17.53 11.53 -5.86
N ASN A 2 -18.74 11.86 -5.45
CA ASN A 2 -18.98 13.05 -4.64
C ASN A 2 -18.69 12.68 -3.17
N TYR A 3 -17.52 13.01 -2.66
CA TYR A 3 -17.15 12.81 -1.26
C TYR A 3 -16.60 14.12 -0.69
N ASN A 4 -16.83 14.32 0.61
CA ASN A 4 -16.38 15.51 1.29
C ASN A 4 -14.86 15.42 1.52
N LYS A 5 -14.10 16.31 0.88
CA LYS A 5 -12.64 16.40 0.98
C LYS A 5 -12.15 16.84 2.35
N ASP A 6 -13.02 17.44 3.17
CA ASP A 6 -12.70 17.83 4.55
C ASP A 6 -12.41 16.64 5.46
N TYR A 7 -12.79 15.43 5.05
CA TYR A 7 -12.61 14.19 5.80
C TYR A 7 -11.63 13.25 5.09
N LEU A 8 -10.50 13.77 4.65
CA LEU A 8 -9.49 13.04 3.86
C LEU A 8 -9.18 11.61 4.31
N PRO A 9 -9.05 11.26 5.61
CA PRO A 9 -8.77 9.89 6.02
C PRO A 9 -9.94 8.92 5.77
N PHE A 10 -11.15 9.44 5.66
CA PHE A 10 -12.38 8.65 5.47
C PHE A 10 -12.92 8.73 4.04
N GLY A 11 -12.32 9.59 3.21
CA GLY A 11 -12.68 9.73 1.81
C GLY A 11 -12.11 8.59 0.94
N LEU A 12 -12.86 8.19 -0.07
CA LEU A 12 -12.36 7.27 -1.10
C LEU A 12 -11.45 8.02 -2.08
N GLY A 13 -10.19 8.14 -1.71
CA GLY A 13 -9.17 8.86 -2.47
C GLY A 13 -8.89 10.25 -1.91
N LEU A 14 -7.77 10.82 -2.33
CA LEU A 14 -7.26 12.10 -1.83
C LEU A 14 -7.91 13.32 -2.54
N GLY A 15 -8.70 13.11 -3.59
CA GLY A 15 -9.25 14.18 -4.42
C GLY A 15 -8.23 14.84 -5.34
N ALA A 16 -6.96 14.51 -5.22
CA ALA A 16 -5.89 14.98 -6.07
C ALA A 16 -5.79 14.15 -7.36
N LYS A 17 -5.32 14.77 -8.44
CA LYS A 17 -4.82 14.04 -9.60
C LYS A 17 -3.43 13.52 -9.24
N GLU A 18 -3.11 12.29 -9.64
CA GLU A 18 -1.86 11.65 -9.28
C GLU A 18 -1.16 11.10 -10.53
N GLY A 19 0.11 11.44 -10.69
CA GLY A 19 1.04 10.83 -11.64
C GLY A 19 2.01 9.93 -10.89
N VAL A 20 2.22 8.70 -11.36
CA VAL A 20 3.07 7.72 -10.66
C VAL A 20 4.19 7.25 -11.57
N LEU A 21 5.43 7.39 -11.07
CA LEU A 21 6.60 6.74 -11.66
C LEU A 21 7.02 5.59 -10.72
N ARG A 22 7.11 4.37 -11.26
CA ARG A 22 7.42 3.18 -10.46
C ARG A 22 8.54 2.36 -11.08
N GLY A 23 9.54 2.01 -10.26
CA GLY A 23 10.57 1.03 -10.55
C GLY A 23 10.31 -0.27 -9.77
N ILE A 24 10.56 -1.41 -10.42
CA ILE A 24 10.42 -2.74 -9.81
C ILE A 24 11.64 -3.55 -10.18
N PHE A 25 12.16 -4.32 -9.24
CA PHE A 25 13.19 -5.31 -9.49
C PHE A 25 12.83 -6.64 -8.83
N GLN A 26 13.32 -7.73 -9.39
CA GLN A 26 13.24 -9.06 -8.81
C GLN A 26 14.48 -9.85 -9.16
N TYR A 27 15.02 -10.56 -8.18
CA TYR A 27 16.13 -11.47 -8.31
C TYR A 27 15.81 -12.78 -7.59
N GLN A 28 16.01 -13.90 -8.26
CA GLN A 28 15.73 -15.23 -7.72
C GLN A 28 16.95 -16.12 -7.90
N LEU A 29 17.29 -16.86 -6.84
CA LEU A 29 18.33 -17.88 -6.82
C LEU A 29 17.75 -19.27 -7.17
N ASP A 30 18.61 -20.16 -7.66
CA ASP A 30 18.21 -21.54 -8.02
C ASP A 30 17.68 -22.37 -6.82
N ASN A 31 18.10 -22.03 -5.61
CA ASN A 31 17.63 -22.65 -4.37
C ASN A 31 16.23 -22.19 -3.92
N GLY A 32 15.57 -21.36 -4.71
CA GLY A 32 14.22 -20.87 -4.43
C GLY A 32 14.14 -19.62 -3.56
N ILE A 33 15.25 -19.09 -3.09
CA ILE A 33 15.29 -17.78 -2.40
C ILE A 33 15.15 -16.68 -3.43
N TYR A 34 14.38 -15.65 -3.12
CA TYR A 34 14.23 -14.48 -3.97
C TYR A 34 14.22 -13.18 -3.17
N LEU A 35 14.68 -12.13 -3.81
CA LEU A 35 14.62 -10.75 -3.36
C LEU A 35 13.83 -9.96 -4.40
N SER A 36 12.84 -9.22 -3.98
CA SER A 36 12.13 -8.29 -4.85
C SER A 36 11.94 -6.94 -4.17
N GLY A 37 11.87 -5.89 -4.96
CA GLY A 37 11.63 -4.57 -4.44
C GLY A 37 10.91 -3.70 -5.46
N ALA A 38 10.22 -2.71 -4.95
CA ALA A 38 9.58 -1.67 -5.73
C ALA A 38 9.74 -0.33 -5.02
N SER A 39 9.90 0.72 -5.81
CA SER A 39 9.82 2.09 -5.32
C SER A 39 9.00 2.90 -6.30
N SER A 40 8.15 3.79 -5.80
CA SER A 40 7.34 4.67 -6.63
C SER A 40 7.35 6.09 -6.08
N TYR A 41 7.41 7.05 -7.00
CA TYR A 41 7.22 8.46 -6.72
C TYR A 41 5.84 8.87 -7.22
N HIS A 42 5.07 9.50 -6.35
CA HIS A 42 3.69 9.92 -6.55
C HIS A 42 3.64 11.45 -6.59
N LEU A 43 3.51 11.98 -7.80
CA LEU A 43 3.29 13.40 -8.06
C LEU A 43 1.81 13.71 -7.84
N ARG A 44 1.49 14.63 -6.93
CA ARG A 44 0.11 14.95 -6.56
C ARG A 44 -0.22 16.39 -6.86
N SER A 45 -1.42 16.64 -7.40
CA SER A 45 -1.94 17.99 -7.59
C SER A 45 -2.59 18.48 -6.31
N ASP A 46 -2.62 19.80 -6.15
CA ASP A 46 -3.42 20.46 -5.13
C ASP A 46 -4.90 20.10 -5.24
N ILE A 47 -5.60 20.21 -4.13
CA ILE A 47 -7.04 20.04 -4.03
C ILE A 47 -7.70 21.35 -3.60
N LYS A 48 -9.00 21.48 -3.89
CA LYS A 48 -9.85 22.54 -3.34
C LYS A 48 -10.82 21.93 -2.36
N ILE A 49 -10.90 22.53 -1.18
CA ILE A 49 -11.86 22.19 -0.14
C ILE A 49 -13.04 23.16 -0.17
N GLU A 50 -14.14 22.84 0.54
CA GLU A 50 -15.36 23.66 0.61
C GLU A 50 -15.25 24.80 1.65
N ARG A 51 -14.13 24.87 2.37
CA ARG A 51 -13.85 25.90 3.38
C ARG A 51 -12.98 27.00 2.79
N ASP A 52 -13.17 28.20 3.28
CA ASP A 52 -12.37 29.36 2.88
C ASP A 52 -11.05 29.48 3.67
N TYR A 53 -10.87 28.64 4.69
CA TYR A 53 -9.67 28.61 5.51
C TYR A 53 -9.47 27.24 6.16
N TYR A 54 -8.24 26.95 6.55
CA TYR A 54 -7.88 25.79 7.36
C TYR A 54 -6.67 26.11 8.27
N TYR A 55 -6.38 25.20 9.18
CA TYR A 55 -5.27 25.36 10.12
C TYR A 55 -4.17 24.34 9.86
N THR A 56 -2.95 24.83 9.95
CA THR A 56 -1.73 24.04 10.05
C THR A 56 -1.10 24.31 11.43
N ASP A 57 0.13 24.79 11.49
CA ASP A 57 0.75 25.47 12.65
C ASP A 57 0.23 26.91 12.78
N HIS A 58 -0.31 27.48 11.73
CA HIS A 58 -0.93 28.79 11.64
C HIS A 58 -2.21 28.74 10.77
N PRO A 59 -3.10 29.74 10.88
CA PRO A 59 -4.27 29.81 10.00
C PRO A 59 -3.87 30.12 8.55
N VAL A 60 -4.46 29.38 7.61
CA VAL A 60 -4.29 29.59 6.18
C VAL A 60 -5.65 29.97 5.59
N TYR A 61 -5.73 31.21 5.08
CA TYR A 61 -6.94 31.75 4.45
C TYR A 61 -6.95 31.41 2.96
N SER A 62 -7.26 30.17 2.65
CA SER A 62 -7.33 29.64 1.29
C SER A 62 -8.22 28.39 1.28
N ASN A 63 -8.89 28.16 0.17
CA ASN A 63 -9.56 26.89 -0.10
C ASN A 63 -8.68 25.88 -0.86
N GLY A 64 -7.49 26.31 -1.30
CA GLY A 64 -6.49 25.42 -1.92
C GLY A 64 -5.63 24.76 -0.86
N VAL A 65 -5.51 23.43 -0.93
CA VAL A 65 -4.64 22.64 -0.07
C VAL A 65 -3.58 21.96 -0.92
N ASP A 66 -2.34 22.26 -0.63
CA ASP A 66 -1.18 21.60 -1.24
C ASP A 66 -1.11 20.15 -0.73
N MET A 67 -1.20 19.21 -1.67
CA MET A 67 -1.09 17.78 -1.36
C MET A 67 0.35 17.33 -1.61
N PRO A 68 1.07 16.93 -0.57
CA PRO A 68 2.47 16.60 -0.71
C PRO A 68 2.66 15.36 -1.58
N ASP A 69 3.66 15.41 -2.44
CA ASP A 69 4.15 14.25 -3.15
C ASP A 69 4.53 13.14 -2.17
N ALA A 70 4.59 11.90 -2.63
CA ALA A 70 4.94 10.78 -1.78
C ALA A 70 5.91 9.82 -2.45
N ILE A 71 6.77 9.22 -1.63
CA ILE A 71 7.57 8.07 -2.01
C ILE A 71 6.99 6.85 -1.31
N MET A 72 6.67 5.81 -2.08
CA MET A 72 6.33 4.49 -1.56
C MET A 72 7.43 3.51 -1.92
N TYR A 73 7.74 2.60 -1.01
CA TYR A 73 8.75 1.57 -1.22
C TYR A 73 8.33 0.25 -0.58
N SER A 74 8.80 -0.82 -1.18
CA SER A 74 8.61 -2.20 -0.70
C SER A 74 9.87 -3.00 -0.98
N LEU A 75 10.35 -3.72 0.02
CA LEU A 75 11.43 -4.69 -0.11
C LEU A 75 10.93 -6.02 0.43
N ARG A 76 11.07 -7.08 -0.34
CA ARG A 76 10.56 -8.41 0.01
C ARG A 76 11.66 -9.46 -0.14
N LEU A 77 11.84 -10.25 0.90
CA LEU A 77 12.67 -11.44 0.89
C LEU A 77 11.75 -12.66 1.06
N GLY A 78 11.89 -13.63 0.18
CA GLY A 78 11.05 -14.82 0.22
C GLY A 78 11.79 -16.08 -0.21
N VAL A 79 11.15 -17.21 0.03
CA VAL A 79 11.65 -18.53 -0.34
C VAL A 79 10.50 -19.44 -0.76
N TRP A 80 10.73 -20.20 -1.82
CA TRP A 80 9.98 -21.39 -2.15
C TRP A 80 10.53 -22.58 -1.34
N VAL A 81 9.87 -22.89 -0.21
CA VAL A 81 10.29 -24.02 0.67
C VAL A 81 10.22 -25.34 -0.10
N LYS A 82 9.23 -25.47 -0.97
CA LYS A 82 9.14 -26.52 -1.97
C LYS A 82 8.58 -25.90 -3.23
N LYS A 83 9.26 -26.12 -4.37
CA LYS A 83 8.86 -25.55 -5.66
C LYS A 83 7.39 -25.83 -5.91
N ASP A 84 6.65 -24.78 -6.28
CA ASP A 84 5.22 -24.81 -6.64
C ASP A 84 4.27 -25.36 -5.54
N LEU A 85 4.72 -25.39 -4.27
CA LEU A 85 3.89 -25.87 -3.17
C LEU A 85 3.72 -24.85 -2.05
N LEU A 86 4.83 -24.28 -1.56
CA LEU A 86 4.79 -23.36 -0.43
C LEU A 86 5.76 -22.21 -0.64
N ASN A 87 5.24 -21.01 -0.71
CA ASN A 87 6.01 -19.76 -0.70
C ASN A 87 5.84 -19.07 0.65
N VAL A 88 6.94 -18.66 1.26
CA VAL A 88 6.95 -17.85 2.47
C VAL A 88 7.79 -16.61 2.21
N ASN A 89 7.29 -15.46 2.59
CA ASN A 89 8.05 -14.22 2.44
C ASN A 89 7.75 -13.21 3.53
N VAL A 90 8.69 -12.29 3.70
CA VAL A 90 8.56 -11.12 4.57
C VAL A 90 8.81 -9.88 3.73
N SER A 91 8.00 -8.85 3.90
CA SER A 91 8.23 -7.55 3.28
C SER A 91 8.36 -6.44 4.32
N TYR A 92 9.16 -5.45 3.95
CA TYR A 92 9.28 -4.16 4.61
C TYR A 92 8.74 -3.10 3.67
N ASP A 93 7.66 -2.48 4.05
CA ASP A 93 6.91 -1.54 3.22
C ASP A 93 6.86 -0.17 3.90
N GLY A 94 6.86 0.89 3.11
CA GLY A 94 6.72 2.21 3.67
C GLY A 94 6.23 3.25 2.69
N MET A 95 5.75 4.34 3.27
CA MET A 95 5.32 5.54 2.57
C MET A 95 5.82 6.76 3.33
N ASN A 96 6.39 7.72 2.59
CA ASN A 96 6.81 9.02 3.12
C ASN A 96 6.29 10.13 2.20
N THR A 97 5.52 11.04 2.76
CA THR A 97 5.16 12.28 2.07
C THR A 97 6.32 13.26 2.08
N GLN A 98 6.53 13.94 0.96
CA GLN A 98 7.59 14.93 0.76
C GLN A 98 7.11 16.32 1.21
N GLY A 99 6.85 16.49 2.49
CA GLY A 99 6.26 17.69 3.05
C GLY A 99 4.88 17.44 3.67
N GLY A 100 4.00 18.42 3.50
CA GLY A 100 2.69 18.41 4.13
C GLY A 100 2.70 18.98 5.52
N PHE A 101 1.54 19.03 6.15
CA PHE A 101 1.33 19.62 7.47
C PHE A 101 0.60 18.67 8.40
N ASP A 102 0.78 18.90 9.70
CA ASP A 102 -0.03 18.31 10.74
C ASP A 102 -1.07 19.35 11.21
N ILE A 103 -2.23 18.87 11.61
CA ILE A 103 -3.25 19.72 12.20
C ILE A 103 -3.19 19.64 13.72
N ARG A 104 -3.46 20.73 14.39
CA ARG A 104 -3.56 20.76 15.84
C ARG A 104 -4.82 20.03 16.29
N ARG A 105 -4.75 19.37 17.45
CA ARG A 105 -5.87 18.59 17.99
C ARG A 105 -7.17 19.38 18.12
N GLN A 106 -7.08 20.67 18.48
CA GLN A 106 -8.25 21.55 18.62
C GLN A 106 -8.90 21.92 17.27
N ASP A 107 -8.19 21.78 16.18
CA ASP A 107 -8.69 22.15 14.85
C ASP A 107 -9.27 20.95 14.09
N ALA A 108 -9.32 19.78 14.73
CA ALA A 108 -10.04 18.64 14.18
C ALA A 108 -11.53 19.00 13.88
N PRO A 109 -12.12 18.48 12.82
CA PRO A 109 -11.78 17.24 12.12
C PRO A 109 -10.96 17.41 10.83
N PHE A 110 -10.41 18.60 10.51
CA PHE A 110 -9.61 18.72 9.30
C PHE A 110 -8.31 17.90 9.43
N PRO A 111 -8.08 16.88 8.61
CA PRO A 111 -6.98 15.95 8.79
C PRO A 111 -5.66 16.52 8.29
N SER A 112 -4.56 16.10 8.96
CA SER A 112 -3.21 16.30 8.44
C SER A 112 -3.03 15.61 7.09
N ASN A 113 -2.24 16.21 6.20
CA ASN A 113 -1.85 15.60 4.94
C ASN A 113 -0.41 15.07 4.92
N ARG A 114 0.36 15.30 5.98
CA ARG A 114 1.66 14.67 6.20
C ARG A 114 1.47 13.26 6.73
N MET A 115 1.80 12.26 5.92
CA MET A 115 1.60 10.85 6.25
C MET A 115 2.88 10.05 6.01
N ASN A 116 3.42 9.48 7.07
CA ASN A 116 4.56 8.58 6.96
C ASN A 116 4.22 7.28 7.70
N ASN A 117 4.60 6.17 7.12
CA ASN A 117 4.50 4.89 7.81
C ASN A 117 5.58 3.92 7.36
N THR A 118 5.91 3.01 8.25
CA THR A 118 6.67 1.81 7.95
C THR A 118 5.97 0.60 8.55
N MET A 119 5.95 -0.48 7.80
CA MET A 119 5.31 -1.72 8.23
C MET A 119 6.11 -2.95 7.80
N VAL A 120 5.94 -4.02 8.54
CA VAL A 120 6.44 -5.34 8.20
C VAL A 120 5.26 -6.25 7.96
N ASN A 121 5.34 -7.03 6.89
CA ASN A 121 4.35 -8.04 6.56
C ASN A 121 5.01 -9.40 6.37
N GLY A 122 4.40 -10.44 6.91
CA GLY A 122 4.73 -11.83 6.63
C GLY A 122 3.63 -12.48 5.82
N PHE A 123 4.00 -13.29 4.84
CA PHE A 123 3.07 -13.99 3.96
C PHE A 123 3.45 -15.46 3.84
N ALA A 124 2.43 -16.33 3.82
CA ALA A 124 2.55 -17.73 3.46
C ALA A 124 1.51 -18.07 2.41
N HIS A 125 1.93 -18.64 1.29
CA HIS A 125 1.06 -19.10 0.21
C HIS A 125 1.29 -20.59 0.00
N PHE A 126 0.23 -21.36 0.12
CA PHE A 126 0.22 -22.80 -0.10
C PHE A 126 -0.60 -23.15 -1.33
N TYR A 127 -0.03 -23.96 -2.22
CA TYR A 127 -0.61 -24.43 -3.47
C TYR A 127 -0.76 -25.95 -3.42
N PRO A 128 -1.92 -26.46 -2.98
CA PRO A 128 -2.12 -27.90 -2.78
C PRO A 128 -2.11 -28.65 -4.12
N ARG A 129 -1.24 -29.66 -4.24
CA ARG A 129 -1.12 -30.45 -5.48
C ARG A 129 -2.35 -31.29 -5.82
N PHE A 130 -3.17 -31.63 -4.79
CA PHE A 130 -4.41 -32.39 -4.98
C PHE A 130 -5.55 -31.56 -5.57
N ALA A 131 -5.42 -30.22 -5.61
CA ALA A 131 -6.41 -29.30 -6.12
C ALA A 131 -5.73 -28.22 -7.00
N PRO A 132 -5.39 -28.56 -8.27
CA PRO A 132 -4.79 -27.60 -9.19
C PRO A 132 -5.67 -26.34 -9.33
N GLY A 133 -5.05 -25.18 -9.27
CA GLY A 133 -5.76 -23.88 -9.30
C GLY A 133 -6.19 -23.35 -7.93
N LEU A 134 -6.21 -24.16 -6.89
CA LEU A 134 -6.44 -23.71 -5.52
C LEU A 134 -5.18 -23.10 -4.92
N SER A 135 -5.31 -21.97 -4.25
CA SER A 135 -4.29 -21.43 -3.36
C SER A 135 -4.89 -21.00 -2.03
N ILE A 136 -4.15 -21.25 -0.98
CA ILE A 136 -4.48 -20.85 0.40
C ILE A 136 -3.41 -19.89 0.83
N PHE A 137 -3.78 -18.75 1.38
CA PHE A 137 -2.80 -17.79 1.87
C PHE A 137 -3.15 -17.27 3.25
N ALA A 138 -2.10 -16.95 3.99
CA ALA A 138 -2.19 -16.25 5.26
C ALA A 138 -1.19 -15.09 5.26
N SER A 139 -1.55 -14.00 5.89
CA SER A 139 -0.63 -12.90 6.12
C SER A 139 -0.78 -12.31 7.51
N TYR A 140 0.31 -11.74 7.98
CA TYR A 140 0.42 -10.94 9.18
C TYR A 140 1.10 -9.63 8.82
N GLY A 141 0.53 -8.51 9.24
CA GLY A 141 1.09 -7.20 9.02
C GLY A 141 1.08 -6.36 10.30
N GLN A 142 2.13 -5.61 10.53
CA GLN A 142 2.25 -4.71 11.65
C GLN A 142 2.85 -3.37 11.24
N VAL A 143 2.21 -2.28 11.64
CA VAL A 143 2.76 -0.94 11.53
C VAL A 143 3.82 -0.76 12.61
N LEU A 144 5.08 -0.57 12.21
CA LEU A 144 6.22 -0.38 13.12
C LEU A 144 6.33 1.05 13.61
N SER A 145 6.13 1.99 12.70
CA SER A 145 6.13 3.42 13.01
C SER A 145 5.25 4.17 12.04
N GLY A 146 4.75 5.31 12.46
CA GLY A 146 3.91 6.14 11.61
C GLY A 146 3.71 7.54 12.17
N ARG A 147 3.39 8.47 11.27
CA ARG A 147 2.93 9.81 11.58
C ARG A 147 1.59 10.02 10.86
N ASN A 148 0.57 10.40 11.61
CA ASN A 148 -0.80 10.56 11.14
C ASN A 148 -1.41 9.29 10.50
N VAL A 149 -0.92 8.13 10.91
CA VAL A 149 -1.45 6.81 10.57
C VAL A 149 -1.67 6.00 11.84
N GLY A 150 -2.71 5.17 11.84
CA GLY A 150 -3.00 4.31 12.98
C GLY A 150 -1.94 3.23 13.17
N GLN A 151 -1.54 3.00 14.42
CA GLN A 151 -0.78 1.81 14.77
C GLN A 151 -1.74 0.63 14.74
N SER A 152 -1.50 -0.31 13.85
CA SER A 152 -2.38 -1.46 13.64
C SER A 152 -1.62 -2.75 13.41
N THR A 153 -2.28 -3.83 13.71
CA THR A 153 -1.88 -5.19 13.37
C THR A 153 -3.00 -5.80 12.53
N ALA A 154 -2.64 -6.40 11.41
CA ALA A 154 -3.59 -7.04 10.50
C ALA A 154 -3.28 -8.52 10.33
N TYR A 155 -4.32 -9.34 10.33
CA TYR A 155 -4.27 -10.75 10.00
C TYR A 155 -5.20 -11.00 8.84
N THR A 156 -4.74 -11.73 7.84
CA THR A 156 -5.54 -12.12 6.69
C THR A 156 -5.39 -13.60 6.43
N VAL A 157 -6.51 -14.27 6.18
CA VAL A 157 -6.54 -15.64 5.65
C VAL A 157 -7.46 -15.65 4.47
N GLY A 158 -7.07 -16.30 3.39
CA GLY A 158 -7.88 -16.34 2.18
C GLY A 158 -7.65 -17.59 1.36
N LEU A 159 -8.62 -17.82 0.49
CA LEU A 159 -8.61 -18.86 -0.52
C LEU A 159 -8.77 -18.20 -1.88
N ALA A 160 -8.02 -18.65 -2.87
CA ALA A 160 -8.23 -18.27 -4.25
C ALA A 160 -8.28 -19.52 -5.11
N TYR A 161 -9.20 -19.56 -6.07
CA TYR A 161 -9.31 -20.64 -7.04
C TYR A 161 -9.29 -20.07 -8.44
N GLN A 162 -8.35 -20.54 -9.24
CA GLN A 162 -8.20 -20.15 -10.63
C GLN A 162 -8.71 -21.30 -11.53
N PHE A 163 -9.64 -21.00 -12.42
CA PHE A 163 -10.19 -21.94 -13.39
C PHE A 163 -10.22 -21.30 -14.78
N GLY A 164 -10.01 -22.13 -15.80
CA GLY A 164 -10.14 -21.71 -17.18
C GLY A 164 -11.59 -21.90 -17.67
N VAL A 165 -12.18 -20.85 -18.24
CA VAL A 165 -13.57 -20.89 -18.78
C VAL A 165 -13.60 -21.35 -20.24
N TRP A 166 -12.46 -21.23 -20.96
CA TRP A 166 -12.33 -21.65 -22.36
C TRP A 166 -11.18 -22.64 -22.45
N GLY A 167 -11.44 -23.79 -23.10
CA GLY A 167 -10.46 -24.85 -23.28
C GLY A 167 -9.34 -24.48 -24.27
N GLY A 168 -8.49 -23.57 -23.89
CA GLY A 168 -7.18 -23.36 -24.51
C GLY A 168 -6.13 -24.00 -23.61
N ASN A 169 -5.25 -24.83 -24.20
CA ASN A 169 -4.09 -25.35 -23.48
C ASN A 169 -3.33 -24.23 -22.82
N THR A 170 -3.54 -24.04 -21.54
CA THR A 170 -2.68 -23.17 -20.74
C THR A 170 -1.43 -23.99 -20.44
N GLU A 171 -0.45 -23.98 -21.34
CA GLU A 171 0.92 -24.23 -20.94
C GLU A 171 1.23 -23.16 -19.89
N MET A 172 1.17 -23.55 -18.62
CA MET A 172 1.66 -22.72 -17.55
C MET A 172 3.15 -22.48 -17.84
N ALA A 173 3.48 -21.23 -18.12
CA ALA A 173 4.86 -20.80 -18.28
C ALA A 173 5.62 -21.21 -17.00
N GLN A 174 6.55 -22.13 -17.20
CA GLN A 174 7.54 -22.60 -16.21
C GLN A 174 8.56 -21.52 -15.93
#